data_c55a7209c98e56bebb4a04a4f8067eac
#
_entry.id   c55a7209c98e56bebb4a04a4f8067eac
#
_cell.length_a   1.000
_cell.length_b   1.000
_cell.length_c   1.000
_cell.angle_alpha   90.00
_cell.angle_beta   90.00
_cell.angle_gamma   90.00
#
_symmetry.space_group_name_H-M   'P 1'
#
loop_
_entity.id
_entity.type
_entity.pdbx_description
1 polymer ?
#
loop_
_entity_poly.entity_id
_entity_poly.type
_entity_poly.pdbx_seq_one_letter_code
_entity_poly.pdbx_strand_id
1 'polypeptide(L)'
;TPTCTLEKNNFSIKFYTPTVNIKALVDTMFVAEPETIEWIGEFEKGEIFLDVGANIGLYSLWATVSKGVRCFSFEPESLNFSILNRNIFYNNLVDKVTAYPLAVSDQVGFDFLHLSVFESGESCHSFASNKNFADQEFVPAFSQGSFSTTIDHLVETSMIPTPNHIKIDVDGIENKVINGARKILERPELKSMLIEINDDLPCDSEVKEILKDLGFILTSAPPSVLAPVKSVHNIICRR
;
A
#
# COMPACT_ATOMS: atom_id res chain seq x y z
N THR A 1 2.36 8.09 -26.07
CA THR A 1 1.90 7.71 -24.72
C THR A 1 2.61 8.58 -23.72
N PRO A 2 1.91 9.37 -22.90
CA PRO A 2 2.53 10.26 -21.92
C PRO A 2 3.25 9.46 -20.85
N THR A 3 4.54 9.74 -20.67
CA THR A 3 5.37 9.11 -19.62
C THR A 3 6.32 10.14 -19.04
N CYS A 4 6.71 9.96 -17.77
CA CYS A 4 7.86 10.64 -17.20
C CYS A 4 8.86 9.63 -16.64
N THR A 5 10.10 10.04 -16.51
CA THR A 5 11.16 9.23 -15.91
C THR A 5 11.60 9.90 -14.62
N LEU A 6 11.58 9.15 -13.53
CA LEU A 6 12.04 9.58 -12.23
C LEU A 6 13.45 9.00 -12.00
N GLU A 7 14.39 9.87 -11.68
CA GLU A 7 15.79 9.47 -11.44
C GLU A 7 16.21 9.84 -10.02
N LYS A 8 16.81 8.90 -9.29
CA LYS A 8 17.41 9.11 -7.97
C LYS A 8 18.50 8.07 -7.70
N ASN A 9 19.66 8.51 -7.20
CA ASN A 9 20.76 7.64 -6.76
C ASN A 9 21.19 6.58 -7.81
N ASN A 10 21.31 6.96 -9.08
CA ASN A 10 21.60 6.09 -10.24
C ASN A 10 20.51 5.07 -10.59
N PHE A 11 19.35 5.15 -10.01
CA PHE A 11 18.16 4.39 -10.41
C PHE A 11 17.25 5.26 -11.27
N SER A 12 16.59 4.61 -12.23
CA SER A 12 15.69 5.26 -13.17
C SER A 12 14.41 4.43 -13.28
N ILE A 13 13.25 5.06 -13.11
CA ILE A 13 11.94 4.43 -13.23
C ILE A 13 11.08 5.25 -14.16
N LYS A 14 10.49 4.58 -15.15
CA LYS A 14 9.58 5.18 -16.12
C LYS A 14 8.14 4.97 -15.69
N PHE A 15 7.40 6.05 -15.54
CA PHE A 15 5.98 6.02 -15.18
C PHE A 15 5.08 6.46 -16.36
N TYR A 16 3.96 5.78 -16.51
CA TYR A 16 2.86 6.21 -17.36
C TYR A 16 2.08 7.32 -16.63
N THR A 17 2.02 8.51 -17.25
CA THR A 17 1.47 9.73 -16.63
C THR A 17 0.37 10.33 -17.52
N PRO A 18 -0.80 9.65 -17.62
CA PRO A 18 -1.87 10.09 -18.52
C PRO A 18 -2.58 11.37 -18.05
N THR A 19 -2.51 11.69 -16.76
CA THR A 19 -3.17 12.85 -16.14
C THR A 19 -2.18 13.70 -15.38
N VAL A 20 -2.58 14.93 -15.05
CA VAL A 20 -1.79 15.86 -14.21
C VAL A 20 -1.63 15.30 -12.80
N ASN A 21 -2.67 14.66 -12.25
CA ASN A 21 -2.65 14.05 -10.91
C ASN A 21 -1.59 12.95 -10.84
N ILE A 22 -1.59 12.01 -11.77
CA ILE A 22 -0.56 10.95 -11.81
C ILE A 22 0.85 11.56 -11.90
N LYS A 23 1.01 12.60 -12.73
CA LYS A 23 2.32 13.25 -12.82
C LYS A 23 2.72 13.90 -11.51
N ALA A 24 1.79 14.55 -10.80
CA ALA A 24 2.05 15.15 -9.50
C ALA A 24 2.45 14.10 -8.45
N LEU A 25 1.78 12.94 -8.40
CA LEU A 25 2.15 11.83 -7.53
C LEU A 25 3.60 11.36 -7.78
N VAL A 26 3.96 11.19 -9.06
CA VAL A 26 5.33 10.79 -9.42
C VAL A 26 6.34 11.87 -9.04
N ASP A 27 6.07 13.14 -9.34
CA ASP A 27 6.99 14.25 -9.05
C ASP A 27 7.22 14.44 -7.54
N THR A 28 6.23 14.12 -6.71
CA THR A 28 6.29 14.30 -5.25
C THR A 28 6.71 13.07 -4.46
N MET A 29 6.87 11.92 -5.09
CA MET A 29 7.14 10.62 -4.45
C MET A 29 8.21 10.66 -3.35
N PHE A 30 9.30 11.40 -3.56
CA PHE A 30 10.42 11.45 -2.62
C PHE A 30 10.31 12.52 -1.53
N VAL A 31 9.26 13.32 -1.58
CA VAL A 31 9.02 14.42 -0.63
C VAL A 31 7.70 14.30 0.11
N ALA A 32 6.75 13.54 -0.44
CA ALA A 32 5.45 13.30 0.19
C ALA A 32 5.61 12.42 1.43
N GLU A 33 6.34 11.32 1.30
CA GLU A 33 6.58 10.34 2.36
C GLU A 33 8.06 9.91 2.38
N PRO A 34 8.97 10.79 2.82
CA PRO A 34 10.40 10.48 2.85
C PRO A 34 10.72 9.29 3.76
N GLU A 35 9.95 9.09 4.83
CA GLU A 35 10.07 7.95 5.74
C GLU A 35 9.81 6.59 5.06
N THR A 36 8.87 6.54 4.11
CA THR A 36 8.60 5.34 3.31
C THR A 36 9.82 4.98 2.44
N ILE A 37 10.47 6.00 1.85
CA ILE A 37 11.68 5.81 1.07
C ILE A 37 12.86 5.37 1.93
N GLU A 38 13.02 5.95 3.13
CA GLU A 38 14.04 5.57 4.10
C GLU A 38 13.84 4.13 4.59
N TRP A 39 12.60 3.76 4.94
CA TRP A 39 12.25 2.40 5.33
C TRP A 39 12.51 1.38 4.22
N ILE A 40 12.13 1.65 2.97
CA ILE A 40 12.49 0.80 1.83
C ILE A 40 14.03 0.71 1.69
N GLY A 41 14.75 1.76 2.06
CA GLY A 41 16.22 1.78 2.08
C GLY A 41 16.85 0.68 2.96
N GLU A 42 16.12 0.14 3.94
CA GLU A 42 16.56 -0.92 4.85
C GLU A 42 16.42 -2.34 4.26
N PHE A 43 15.68 -2.51 3.16
CA PHE A 43 15.41 -3.82 2.57
C PHE A 43 16.67 -4.45 1.97
N GLU A 44 16.74 -5.76 2.00
CA GLU A 44 17.82 -6.54 1.42
C GLU A 44 17.40 -7.18 0.10
N LYS A 45 18.38 -7.42 -0.76
CA LYS A 45 18.13 -8.04 -2.07
C LYS A 45 17.54 -9.44 -1.93
N GLY A 46 16.47 -9.69 -2.66
CA GLY A 46 15.78 -10.99 -2.69
C GLY A 46 14.68 -11.14 -1.62
N GLU A 47 14.53 -10.16 -0.73
CA GLU A 47 13.41 -10.15 0.21
C GLU A 47 12.06 -9.96 -0.49
N ILE A 48 11.01 -10.32 0.22
CA ILE A 48 9.62 -10.25 -0.24
C ILE A 48 8.95 -9.01 0.36
N PHE A 49 8.51 -8.12 -0.51
CA PHE A 49 7.76 -6.93 -0.15
C PHE A 49 6.29 -7.08 -0.56
N LEU A 50 5.39 -6.83 0.37
CA LEU A 50 3.95 -6.79 0.16
C LEU A 50 3.49 -5.34 0.21
N ASP A 51 2.90 -4.84 -0.89
CA ASP A 51 2.42 -3.47 -1.04
C ASP A 51 0.90 -3.49 -1.14
N VAL A 52 0.21 -3.20 -0.02
CA VAL A 52 -1.25 -3.22 0.11
C VAL A 52 -1.77 -1.80 -0.02
N GLY A 53 -2.56 -1.54 -1.07
CA GLY A 53 -2.93 -0.20 -1.51
C GLY A 53 -1.84 0.39 -2.43
N ALA A 54 -1.41 -0.40 -3.42
CA ALA A 54 -0.26 -0.04 -4.24
C ALA A 54 -0.49 1.15 -5.18
N ASN A 55 -1.74 1.57 -5.39
CA ASN A 55 -2.13 2.63 -6.29
C ASN A 55 -1.47 2.43 -7.67
N ILE A 56 -0.71 3.39 -8.19
CA ILE A 56 0.02 3.28 -9.47
C ILE A 56 1.39 2.58 -9.36
N GLY A 57 1.76 2.08 -8.16
CA GLY A 57 2.96 1.28 -7.91
C GLY A 57 4.23 2.07 -7.61
N LEU A 58 4.15 3.28 -7.07
CA LEU A 58 5.31 4.12 -6.77
C LEU A 58 6.33 3.37 -5.90
N TYR A 59 5.88 2.87 -4.75
CA TYR A 59 6.73 2.20 -3.77
C TYR A 59 7.09 0.77 -4.17
N SER A 60 6.16 0.05 -4.80
CA SER A 60 6.42 -1.27 -5.39
C SER A 60 7.59 -1.25 -6.38
N LEU A 61 7.57 -0.31 -7.33
CA LEU A 61 8.61 -0.19 -8.34
C LEU A 61 9.92 0.31 -7.72
N TRP A 62 9.85 1.31 -6.82
CA TRP A 62 11.03 1.84 -6.15
C TRP A 62 11.77 0.76 -5.34
N ALA A 63 11.05 0.01 -4.51
CA ALA A 63 11.64 -1.07 -3.73
C ALA A 63 12.31 -2.12 -4.63
N THR A 64 11.62 -2.50 -5.72
CA THR A 64 12.15 -3.50 -6.66
C THR A 64 13.39 -3.02 -7.40
N VAL A 65 13.38 -1.78 -7.90
CA VAL A 65 14.50 -1.23 -8.69
C VAL A 65 15.70 -0.90 -7.79
N SER A 66 15.46 -0.27 -6.64
CA SER A 66 16.54 0.21 -5.77
C SER A 66 17.13 -0.86 -4.86
N LYS A 67 16.33 -1.86 -4.45
CA LYS A 67 16.74 -2.88 -3.47
C LYS A 67 16.80 -4.30 -4.05
N GLY A 68 16.17 -4.54 -5.21
CA GLY A 68 16.15 -5.86 -5.84
C GLY A 68 15.25 -6.86 -5.11
N VAL A 69 14.24 -6.39 -4.40
CA VAL A 69 13.22 -7.21 -3.76
C VAL A 69 12.25 -7.78 -4.79
N ARG A 70 11.55 -8.85 -4.43
CA ARG A 70 10.36 -9.32 -5.15
C ARG A 70 9.13 -8.72 -4.51
N CYS A 71 8.30 -8.05 -5.30
CA CYS A 71 7.13 -7.32 -4.80
C CYS A 71 5.82 -7.99 -5.20
N PHE A 72 4.86 -8.02 -4.28
CA PHE A 72 3.46 -8.39 -4.50
C PHE A 72 2.59 -7.20 -4.16
N SER A 73 1.94 -6.63 -5.17
CA SER A 73 1.20 -5.38 -5.08
C SER A 73 -0.28 -5.64 -5.18
N PHE A 74 -1.07 -5.07 -4.29
CA PHE A 74 -2.53 -5.21 -4.25
C PHE A 74 -3.18 -3.85 -4.45
N GLU A 75 -3.96 -3.74 -5.53
CA GLU A 75 -4.66 -2.52 -5.90
C GLU A 75 -6.04 -2.86 -6.46
N PRO A 76 -7.12 -2.66 -5.71
CA PRO A 76 -8.47 -3.03 -6.17
C PRO A 76 -9.08 -2.06 -7.19
N GLU A 77 -8.66 -0.77 -7.21
CA GLU A 77 -9.22 0.22 -8.12
C GLU A 77 -8.73 -0.01 -9.56
N SER A 78 -9.65 -0.12 -10.49
CA SER A 78 -9.40 -0.59 -11.85
C SER A 78 -8.49 0.33 -12.68
N LEU A 79 -8.61 1.67 -12.54
CA LEU A 79 -7.79 2.63 -13.27
C LEU A 79 -6.36 2.66 -12.73
N ASN A 80 -6.21 2.67 -11.40
CA ASN A 80 -4.91 2.60 -10.74
C ASN A 80 -4.21 1.28 -11.05
N PHE A 81 -4.92 0.15 -10.96
CA PHE A 81 -4.39 -1.16 -11.31
C PHE A 81 -3.92 -1.23 -12.78
N SER A 82 -4.68 -0.63 -13.71
CA SER A 82 -4.26 -0.55 -15.12
C SER A 82 -2.94 0.22 -15.28
N ILE A 83 -2.76 1.31 -14.54
CA ILE A 83 -1.53 2.11 -14.57
C ILE A 83 -0.37 1.37 -13.91
N LEU A 84 -0.59 0.74 -12.76
CA LEU A 84 0.39 -0.11 -12.08
C LEU A 84 0.98 -1.16 -13.03
N ASN A 85 0.13 -1.90 -13.76
CA ASN A 85 0.58 -2.90 -14.72
C ASN A 85 1.39 -2.28 -15.87
N ARG A 86 1.02 -1.10 -16.38
CA ARG A 86 1.80 -0.39 -17.39
C ARG A 86 3.17 0.03 -16.87
N ASN A 87 3.22 0.50 -15.62
CA ASN A 87 4.47 0.88 -14.96
C ASN A 87 5.39 -0.33 -14.77
N ILE A 88 4.86 -1.48 -14.36
CA ILE A 88 5.62 -2.75 -14.28
C ILE A 88 6.19 -3.11 -15.65
N PHE A 89 5.35 -3.07 -16.70
CA PHE A 89 5.75 -3.42 -18.07
C PHE A 89 6.83 -2.48 -18.63
N TYR A 90 6.67 -1.16 -18.47
CA TYR A 90 7.63 -0.16 -18.98
C TYR A 90 9.02 -0.23 -18.34
N ASN A 91 9.12 -0.81 -17.16
CA ASN A 91 10.38 -1.00 -16.43
C ASN A 91 10.94 -2.42 -16.54
N ASN A 92 10.33 -3.32 -17.34
CA ASN A 92 10.73 -4.73 -17.48
C ASN A 92 10.78 -5.46 -16.12
N LEU A 93 9.80 -5.22 -15.25
CA LEU A 93 9.73 -5.79 -13.91
C LEU A 93 8.74 -6.95 -13.77
N VAL A 94 8.25 -7.51 -14.87
CA VAL A 94 7.22 -8.56 -14.90
C VAL A 94 7.59 -9.84 -14.13
N ASP A 95 8.89 -10.12 -14.00
CA ASP A 95 9.38 -11.27 -13.23
C ASP A 95 9.65 -10.96 -11.74
N LYS A 96 9.50 -9.70 -11.34
CA LYS A 96 9.83 -9.22 -9.99
C LYS A 96 8.65 -8.60 -9.24
N VAL A 97 7.72 -8.00 -9.96
CA VAL A 97 6.52 -7.38 -9.40
C VAL A 97 5.30 -8.10 -9.94
N THR A 98 4.51 -8.67 -9.04
CA THR A 98 3.23 -9.29 -9.37
C THR A 98 2.11 -8.45 -8.78
N ALA A 99 1.23 -7.90 -9.65
CA ALA A 99 0.11 -7.08 -9.24
C ALA A 99 -1.20 -7.89 -9.25
N TYR A 100 -2.05 -7.69 -8.23
CA TYR A 100 -3.35 -8.33 -8.09
C TYR A 100 -4.48 -7.29 -7.99
N PRO A 101 -5.57 -7.42 -8.81
CA PRO A 101 -6.70 -6.51 -8.80
C PRO A 101 -7.72 -6.89 -7.71
N LEU A 102 -7.29 -6.85 -6.46
CA LEU A 102 -8.14 -7.25 -5.34
C LEU A 102 -7.83 -6.42 -4.07
N ALA A 103 -8.82 -6.33 -3.19
CA ALA A 103 -8.65 -5.73 -1.88
C ALA A 103 -8.03 -6.73 -0.90
N VAL A 104 -7.29 -6.21 0.08
CA VAL A 104 -6.85 -6.98 1.24
C VAL A 104 -7.64 -6.48 2.45
N SER A 105 -8.21 -7.43 3.21
CA SER A 105 -9.10 -7.13 4.35
C SER A 105 -9.03 -8.27 5.36
N ASP A 106 -10.03 -8.39 6.26
CA ASP A 106 -10.17 -9.48 7.23
C ASP A 106 -11.01 -10.66 6.72
N GLN A 107 -11.57 -10.57 5.49
CA GLN A 107 -12.48 -11.56 4.94
C GLN A 107 -12.14 -11.91 3.49
N VAL A 108 -12.44 -13.17 3.12
CA VAL A 108 -12.35 -13.67 1.74
C VAL A 108 -13.74 -13.63 1.13
N GLY A 109 -13.94 -12.86 0.05
CA GLY A 109 -15.23 -12.77 -0.62
C GLY A 109 -15.38 -11.55 -1.52
N PHE A 110 -16.59 -11.40 -2.07
CA PHE A 110 -16.94 -10.26 -2.91
C PHE A 110 -17.63 -9.18 -2.10
N ASP A 111 -17.28 -7.93 -2.37
CA ASP A 111 -17.95 -6.74 -1.86
C ASP A 111 -17.72 -5.57 -2.84
N PHE A 112 -18.11 -4.37 -2.44
CA PHE A 112 -17.91 -3.17 -3.24
C PHE A 112 -16.75 -2.33 -2.75
N LEU A 113 -15.96 -1.84 -3.70
CA LEU A 113 -15.06 -0.72 -3.48
C LEU A 113 -15.82 0.57 -3.83
N HIS A 114 -16.02 1.42 -2.85
CA HIS A 114 -16.71 2.70 -2.99
C HIS A 114 -15.70 3.79 -3.29
N LEU A 115 -15.80 4.38 -4.49
CA LEU A 115 -14.87 5.40 -4.98
C LEU A 115 -15.44 6.79 -4.67
N SER A 116 -14.65 7.62 -3.98
CA SER A 116 -15.00 9.02 -3.73
C SER A 116 -15.00 9.83 -5.03
N VAL A 117 -14.07 9.51 -5.93
CA VAL A 117 -13.93 10.07 -7.28
C VAL A 117 -13.57 8.92 -8.23
N PHE A 118 -14.06 8.95 -9.47
CA PHE A 118 -13.70 7.96 -10.49
C PHE A 118 -12.67 8.55 -11.46
N GLU A 119 -11.46 8.76 -10.94
CA GLU A 119 -10.30 9.24 -11.70
C GLU A 119 -9.03 8.46 -11.31
N SER A 120 -8.10 8.34 -12.24
CA SER A 120 -6.85 7.61 -12.01
C SER A 120 -5.86 8.40 -11.14
N GLY A 121 -5.17 7.71 -10.24
CA GLY A 121 -4.22 8.30 -9.28
C GLY A 121 -4.88 8.84 -8.02
N GLU A 122 -6.20 8.73 -7.91
CA GLU A 122 -6.90 9.11 -6.71
C GLU A 122 -6.80 8.02 -5.64
N SER A 123 -7.03 8.45 -4.40
CA SER A 123 -7.10 7.65 -3.18
C SER A 123 -8.38 7.99 -2.42
N CYS A 124 -8.47 7.66 -1.15
CA CYS A 124 -9.65 7.86 -0.32
C CYS A 124 -10.85 7.04 -0.80
N HIS A 125 -10.59 5.81 -1.24
CA HIS A 125 -11.60 4.81 -1.57
C HIS A 125 -11.85 3.92 -0.36
N SER A 126 -13.05 3.34 -0.24
CA SER A 126 -13.39 2.49 0.89
C SER A 126 -13.92 1.14 0.44
N PHE A 127 -13.37 0.05 0.96
CA PHE A 127 -13.82 -1.31 0.69
C PHE A 127 -14.83 -1.78 1.74
N ALA A 128 -15.96 -2.32 1.30
CA ALA A 128 -17.04 -2.86 2.15
C ALA A 128 -17.61 -1.85 3.17
N SER A 129 -17.44 -0.56 2.91
CA SER A 129 -17.95 0.54 3.75
C SER A 129 -18.07 1.80 2.89
N ASN A 130 -18.98 2.69 3.20
CA ASN A 130 -19.09 4.02 2.61
C ASN A 130 -18.58 5.12 3.56
N LYS A 131 -17.58 4.77 4.38
CA LYS A 131 -16.86 5.69 5.26
C LYS A 131 -15.45 5.93 4.73
N ASN A 132 -15.00 7.16 4.85
CA ASN A 132 -13.64 7.55 4.49
C ASN A 132 -12.64 7.28 5.63
N PHE A 133 -11.38 7.59 5.42
CA PHE A 133 -10.28 7.46 6.40
C PHE A 133 -10.50 8.26 7.71
N ALA A 134 -11.49 9.16 7.77
CA ALA A 134 -11.88 9.91 8.97
C ALA A 134 -13.17 9.36 9.61
N ASP A 135 -13.60 8.14 9.26
CA ASP A 135 -14.86 7.49 9.69
C ASP A 135 -16.13 8.28 9.35
N GLN A 136 -16.07 9.16 8.35
CA GLN A 136 -17.20 9.96 7.89
C GLN A 136 -17.86 9.30 6.70
N GLU A 137 -19.21 9.22 6.74
CA GLU A 137 -19.98 8.71 5.60
C GLU A 137 -19.84 9.64 4.38
N PHE A 138 -19.72 9.04 3.21
CA PHE A 138 -19.71 9.75 1.94
C PHE A 138 -20.63 9.04 0.92
N VAL A 139 -21.10 9.79 -0.06
CA VAL A 139 -21.84 9.25 -1.19
C VAL A 139 -20.83 8.88 -2.28
N PRO A 140 -20.64 7.60 -2.62
CA PRO A 140 -19.71 7.20 -3.66
C PRO A 140 -20.07 7.80 -5.02
N ALA A 141 -19.08 8.30 -5.74
CA ALA A 141 -19.25 8.66 -7.15
C ALA A 141 -19.45 7.41 -8.01
N PHE A 142 -18.82 6.31 -7.60
CA PHE A 142 -18.94 5.00 -8.26
C PHE A 142 -18.71 3.88 -7.25
N SER A 143 -19.38 2.74 -7.41
CA SER A 143 -19.17 1.52 -6.63
C SER A 143 -18.73 0.39 -7.56
N GLN A 144 -17.49 -0.04 -7.44
CA GLN A 144 -16.88 -1.11 -8.20
C GLN A 144 -17.01 -2.43 -7.43
N GLY A 145 -17.50 -3.49 -8.08
CA GLY A 145 -17.42 -4.84 -7.51
C GLY A 145 -15.97 -5.28 -7.40
N SER A 146 -15.55 -5.77 -6.24
CA SER A 146 -14.18 -6.23 -6.01
C SER A 146 -14.18 -7.51 -5.17
N PHE A 147 -13.13 -8.31 -5.31
CA PHE A 147 -12.85 -9.46 -4.46
C PHE A 147 -11.86 -9.04 -3.39
N SER A 148 -12.09 -9.52 -2.16
CA SER A 148 -11.14 -9.34 -1.06
C SER A 148 -10.56 -10.67 -0.60
N THR A 149 -9.39 -10.58 0.01
CA THR A 149 -8.72 -11.71 0.67
C THR A 149 -7.97 -11.24 1.91
N THR A 150 -7.46 -12.19 2.69
CA THR A 150 -6.61 -11.90 3.85
C THR A 150 -5.16 -12.21 3.53
N ILE A 151 -4.21 -11.54 4.20
CA ILE A 151 -2.78 -11.85 4.04
C ILE A 151 -2.50 -13.29 4.48
N ASP A 152 -3.13 -13.74 5.56
CA ASP A 152 -3.01 -15.12 6.02
C ASP A 152 -3.44 -16.12 4.94
N HIS A 153 -4.58 -15.90 4.29
CA HIS A 153 -5.08 -16.77 3.23
C HIS A 153 -4.14 -16.81 2.01
N LEU A 154 -3.60 -15.67 1.60
CA LEU A 154 -2.66 -15.58 0.48
C LEU A 154 -1.40 -16.43 0.71
N VAL A 155 -0.85 -16.40 1.91
CA VAL A 155 0.35 -17.17 2.27
C VAL A 155 0.01 -18.64 2.49
N GLU A 156 -1.07 -18.98 3.21
CA GLU A 156 -1.49 -20.35 3.47
C GLU A 156 -1.81 -21.14 2.20
N THR A 157 -2.39 -20.46 1.20
CA THR A 157 -2.67 -21.06 -0.12
C THR A 157 -1.48 -21.03 -1.08
N SER A 158 -0.32 -20.53 -0.63
CA SER A 158 0.89 -20.40 -1.44
C SER A 158 0.74 -19.52 -2.69
N MET A 159 -0.22 -18.62 -2.70
CA MET A 159 -0.37 -17.62 -3.75
C MET A 159 0.76 -16.60 -3.72
N ILE A 160 1.23 -16.28 -2.50
CA ILE A 160 2.43 -15.47 -2.28
C ILE A 160 3.33 -16.17 -1.24
N PRO A 161 4.65 -15.95 -1.26
CA PRO A 161 5.54 -16.38 -0.18
C PRO A 161 5.31 -15.53 1.08
N THR A 162 5.81 -16.00 2.23
CA THR A 162 5.80 -15.21 3.48
C THR A 162 6.55 -13.90 3.26
N PRO A 163 5.94 -12.73 3.50
CA PRO A 163 6.58 -11.44 3.31
C PRO A 163 7.63 -11.14 4.39
N ASN A 164 8.67 -10.41 4.01
CA ASN A 164 9.64 -9.82 4.93
C ASN A 164 9.23 -8.40 5.33
N HIS A 165 8.56 -7.69 4.43
CA HIS A 165 8.10 -6.32 4.63
C HIS A 165 6.68 -6.16 4.11
N ILE A 166 5.84 -5.40 4.83
CA ILE A 166 4.46 -5.12 4.42
C ILE A 166 4.20 -3.61 4.54
N LYS A 167 3.76 -2.97 3.46
CA LYS A 167 3.13 -1.64 3.50
C LYS A 167 1.62 -1.83 3.51
N ILE A 168 0.93 -1.10 4.37
CA ILE A 168 -0.54 -1.06 4.46
C ILE A 168 -0.98 0.39 4.42
N ASP A 169 -1.70 0.73 3.35
CA ASP A 169 -2.17 2.08 3.07
C ASP A 169 -3.44 1.95 2.21
N VAL A 170 -4.60 1.81 2.87
CA VAL A 170 -5.87 1.38 2.27
C VAL A 170 -7.07 2.28 2.62
N ASP A 171 -6.78 3.50 3.06
CA ASP A 171 -7.75 4.57 3.28
C ASP A 171 -8.84 4.27 4.33
N GLY A 172 -8.47 3.63 5.48
CA GLY A 172 -9.34 3.54 6.66
C GLY A 172 -9.83 2.15 7.02
N ILE A 173 -9.28 1.09 6.43
CA ILE A 173 -9.53 -0.30 6.81
C ILE A 173 -8.24 -1.05 7.25
N GLU A 174 -7.21 -0.33 7.66
CA GLU A 174 -5.92 -0.87 8.09
C GLU A 174 -6.10 -1.88 9.24
N ASN A 175 -7.01 -1.60 10.15
CA ASN A 175 -7.38 -2.52 11.24
C ASN A 175 -7.93 -3.86 10.72
N LYS A 176 -8.69 -3.87 9.64
CA LYS A 176 -9.18 -5.11 9.00
C LYS A 176 -8.03 -5.86 8.34
N VAL A 177 -7.13 -5.17 7.64
CA VAL A 177 -5.94 -5.79 7.05
C VAL A 177 -5.08 -6.47 8.13
N ILE A 178 -4.84 -5.80 9.25
CA ILE A 178 -4.12 -6.34 10.41
C ILE A 178 -4.84 -7.56 11.00
N ASN A 179 -6.18 -7.52 11.10
CA ASN A 179 -6.97 -8.66 11.57
C ASN A 179 -6.89 -9.86 10.61
N GLY A 180 -6.77 -9.61 9.30
CA GLY A 180 -6.56 -10.64 8.27
C GLY A 180 -5.13 -11.16 8.14
N ALA A 181 -4.19 -10.65 8.97
CA ALA A 181 -2.77 -10.99 8.91
C ALA A 181 -2.24 -11.65 10.20
N ARG A 182 -3.11 -12.03 11.15
CA ARG A 182 -2.72 -12.44 12.51
C ARG A 182 -1.64 -13.52 12.56
N LYS A 183 -1.70 -14.52 11.69
CA LYS A 183 -0.72 -15.60 11.63
C LYS A 183 0.61 -15.13 11.03
N ILE A 184 0.55 -14.24 10.04
CA ILE A 184 1.75 -13.68 9.41
C ILE A 184 2.46 -12.73 10.36
N LEU A 185 1.70 -11.96 11.15
CA LEU A 185 2.25 -11.07 12.18
C LEU A 185 3.06 -11.82 13.26
N GLU A 186 2.86 -13.12 13.46
CA GLU A 186 3.64 -13.95 14.38
C GLU A 186 4.89 -14.57 13.75
N ARG A 187 5.02 -14.51 12.41
CA ARG A 187 6.13 -15.14 11.69
C ARG A 187 7.44 -14.38 11.89
N PRO A 188 8.55 -15.07 12.21
CA PRO A 188 9.85 -14.43 12.38
C PRO A 188 10.44 -13.90 11.06
N GLU A 189 9.96 -14.38 9.92
CA GLU A 189 10.36 -13.90 8.59
C GLU A 189 9.88 -12.46 8.34
N LEU A 190 8.79 -12.02 8.98
CA LEU A 190 8.29 -10.65 8.88
C LEU A 190 9.16 -9.73 9.75
N LYS A 191 9.98 -8.92 9.10
CA LYS A 191 10.97 -8.04 9.72
C LYS A 191 10.40 -6.67 10.06
N SER A 192 9.61 -6.10 9.16
CA SER A 192 9.04 -4.76 9.39
C SER A 192 7.76 -4.51 8.60
N MET A 193 7.02 -3.50 9.06
CA MET A 193 5.84 -2.99 8.38
C MET A 193 5.82 -1.46 8.41
N LEU A 194 5.18 -0.87 7.40
CA LEU A 194 4.77 0.53 7.40
C LEU A 194 3.25 0.56 7.25
N ILE A 195 2.58 1.29 8.12
CA ILE A 195 1.11 1.34 8.17
C ILE A 195 0.69 2.81 8.29
N GLU A 196 -0.19 3.27 7.39
CA GLU A 196 -0.87 4.54 7.58
C GLU A 196 -1.92 4.40 8.67
N ILE A 197 -1.95 5.32 9.62
CA ILE A 197 -2.91 5.33 10.71
C ILE A 197 -3.46 6.74 10.95
N ASN A 198 -4.67 6.79 11.54
CA ASN A 198 -5.29 8.01 11.99
C ASN A 198 -5.44 7.98 13.52
N ASP A 199 -4.70 8.82 14.24
CA ASP A 199 -4.71 8.88 15.71
C ASP A 199 -6.07 9.25 16.31
N ASP A 200 -6.97 9.84 15.52
CA ASP A 200 -8.32 10.17 15.95
C ASP A 200 -9.26 8.94 15.93
N LEU A 201 -8.82 7.79 15.37
CA LEU A 201 -9.62 6.58 15.27
C LEU A 201 -9.28 5.57 16.38
N PRO A 202 -10.26 5.11 17.18
CA PRO A 202 -10.02 4.09 18.21
C PRO A 202 -9.47 2.76 17.64
N CYS A 203 -9.90 2.35 16.46
CA CYS A 203 -9.44 1.11 15.82
C CYS A 203 -7.93 1.15 15.51
N ASP A 204 -7.36 2.30 15.21
CA ASP A 204 -5.93 2.45 14.93
C ASP A 204 -5.09 2.43 16.21
N SER A 205 -5.67 2.89 17.33
CA SER A 205 -5.06 2.68 18.65
C SER A 205 -5.00 1.19 19.00
N GLU A 206 -6.04 0.40 18.69
CA GLU A 206 -6.04 -1.04 18.87
C GLU A 206 -4.98 -1.73 17.99
N VAL A 207 -4.80 -1.28 16.74
CA VAL A 207 -3.72 -1.78 15.86
C VAL A 207 -2.35 -1.61 16.51
N LYS A 208 -2.07 -0.44 17.11
CA LYS A 208 -0.79 -0.19 17.77
C LYS A 208 -0.59 -1.12 18.99
N GLU A 209 -1.63 -1.38 19.77
CA GLU A 209 -1.56 -2.30 20.92
C GLU A 209 -1.27 -3.73 20.45
N ILE A 210 -2.01 -4.23 19.45
CA ILE A 210 -1.80 -5.54 18.85
C ILE A 210 -0.34 -5.73 18.41
N LEU A 211 0.21 -4.76 17.71
CA LEU A 211 1.58 -4.84 17.20
C LEU A 211 2.63 -4.82 18.31
N LYS A 212 2.42 -4.02 19.36
CA LYS A 212 3.29 -4.02 20.54
C LYS A 212 3.26 -5.35 21.28
N ASP A 213 2.07 -5.94 21.46
CA ASP A 213 1.90 -7.24 22.12
C ASP A 213 2.59 -8.37 21.35
N LEU A 214 2.68 -8.24 20.01
CA LEU A 214 3.42 -9.14 19.14
C LEU A 214 4.93 -8.84 19.08
N GLY A 215 5.42 -7.89 19.86
CA GLY A 215 6.83 -7.57 20.02
C GLY A 215 7.40 -6.61 18.98
N PHE A 216 6.57 -5.88 18.23
CA PHE A 216 7.05 -4.84 17.33
C PHE A 216 7.38 -3.54 18.07
N ILE A 217 8.49 -2.93 17.69
CA ILE A 217 8.86 -1.57 18.09
C ILE A 217 8.27 -0.60 17.07
N LEU A 218 7.41 0.30 17.52
CA LEU A 218 6.70 1.27 16.69
C LEU A 218 7.41 2.62 16.71
N THR A 219 7.64 3.19 15.53
CA THR A 219 8.17 4.55 15.35
C THR A 219 7.18 5.33 14.50
N SER A 220 6.61 6.41 15.03
CA SER A 220 5.73 7.31 14.27
C SER A 220 6.56 8.23 13.39
N ALA A 221 6.18 8.33 12.13
CA ALA A 221 6.68 9.36 11.22
C ALA A 221 5.92 10.68 11.43
N PRO A 222 6.50 11.83 11.10
CA PRO A 222 5.75 13.08 11.05
C PRO A 222 4.66 12.96 9.95
N PRO A 223 3.50 13.64 10.12
CA PRO A 223 2.50 13.69 9.08
C PRO A 223 3.09 14.19 7.76
N SER A 224 2.66 13.61 6.65
CA SER A 224 3.10 14.06 5.33
C SER A 224 2.88 15.57 5.16
N VAL A 225 3.83 16.24 4.53
CA VAL A 225 3.72 17.69 4.23
C VAL A 225 2.57 17.99 3.26
N LEU A 226 2.09 16.97 2.54
CA LEU A 226 0.97 17.04 1.60
C LEU A 226 -0.34 16.54 2.20
N ALA A 227 -0.32 15.93 3.41
CA ALA A 227 -1.52 15.39 4.04
C ALA A 227 -2.50 16.50 4.45
N PRO A 228 -3.78 16.39 4.09
CA PRO A 228 -4.80 17.37 4.48
C PRO A 228 -5.14 17.31 5.97
N VAL A 229 -4.86 16.19 6.64
CA VAL A 229 -5.20 15.91 8.04
C VAL A 229 -3.95 15.51 8.80
N LYS A 230 -3.67 16.21 9.91
CA LYS A 230 -2.43 16.01 10.69
C LYS A 230 -2.45 14.78 11.60
N SER A 231 -3.62 14.22 11.89
CA SER A 231 -3.77 12.99 12.66
C SER A 231 -3.43 11.75 11.84
N VAL A 232 -3.37 11.86 10.50
CA VAL A 232 -2.99 10.78 9.60
C VAL A 232 -1.48 10.80 9.37
N HIS A 233 -0.83 9.69 9.65
CA HIS A 233 0.62 9.55 9.50
C HIS A 233 1.03 8.08 9.43
N ASN A 234 2.22 7.85 8.92
CA ASN A 234 2.81 6.52 8.88
C ASN A 234 3.41 6.10 10.23
N ILE A 235 3.20 4.85 10.62
CA ILE A 235 3.98 4.18 11.65
C ILE A 235 4.86 3.12 11.02
N ILE A 236 6.13 3.04 11.46
CA ILE A 236 7.06 2.00 11.05
C ILE A 236 7.24 1.04 12.21
N CYS A 237 6.92 -0.23 11.97
CA CYS A 237 6.97 -1.30 12.96
C CYS A 237 8.14 -2.23 12.62
N ARG A 238 9.04 -2.48 13.57
CA ARG A 238 10.24 -3.34 13.38
C ARG A 238 10.33 -4.37 14.49
N ARG A 239 10.91 -5.51 14.15
CA ARG A 239 11.35 -6.52 15.13
C ARG A 239 12.84 -6.49 15.29
#